data_07f9b397f92a50084ab3c924115be94a
#
_entry.id   07f9b397f92a50084ab3c924115be94a
#
_cell.length_a   1.000
_cell.length_b   1.000
_cell.length_c   1.000
_cell.angle_alpha   90.00
_cell.angle_beta   90.00
_cell.angle_gamma   90.00
#
_symmetry.space_group_name_H-M   'P 1'
#
loop_
_entity.id
_entity.type
_entity.pdbx_description
1 polymer ?
#
loop_
_entity_poly.entity_id
_entity_poly.type
_entity_poly.pdbx_seq_one_letter_code
_entity_poly.pdbx_strand_id
1 'polypeptide(L)'
;VRLQIWLTAFILFLSLLLPPVIFSQVVLDKPPEELRDIDPIEHLGDALDLSLRITLSDSTTVPLSYIFDQGLPVILNPVYFECPMLCSLVMNGMLNALRELDWNIGEDFLILSVSIDHTEGPYLAKANKSNYMKQYSRDNADKGWYFATADSLTISKLTNAIGFRFKWVEASQEYAHSAALIFASPIGVLTRYLYGIKFESFSVMNALYEAADGKIGTTTDRVLMYCFSYDPNSNSYVPVAFNIMKVGGLIIMISLGTLLSVLWLRNKNHASFE
;
A
#
# COMPACT_ATOMS: atom_id res chain seq x y z
N VAL A 1 -16.06 31.92 46.75
CA VAL A 1 -17.05 32.02 45.60
C VAL A 1 -16.35 32.12 44.25
N ARG A 2 -15.37 33.05 44.04
CA ARG A 2 -14.68 33.21 42.74
C ARG A 2 -13.90 31.98 42.31
N LEU A 3 -13.20 31.27 43.23
CA LEU A 3 -12.44 30.08 42.94
C LEU A 3 -13.33 28.91 42.49
N GLN A 4 -14.51 28.76 43.11
CA GLN A 4 -15.46 27.74 42.72
C GLN A 4 -16.05 27.94 41.29
N ILE A 5 -16.31 29.18 40.92
CA ILE A 5 -16.78 29.53 39.57
C ILE A 5 -15.75 29.17 38.50
N TRP A 6 -14.46 29.43 38.77
CA TRP A 6 -13.38 29.08 37.87
C TRP A 6 -13.17 27.57 37.74
N LEU A 7 -13.31 26.81 38.84
CA LEU A 7 -13.23 25.35 38.83
C LEU A 7 -14.39 24.71 38.06
N THR A 8 -15.62 25.18 38.23
CA THR A 8 -16.76 24.68 37.48
C THR A 8 -16.70 25.04 35.97
N ALA A 9 -16.24 26.22 35.62
CA ALA A 9 -16.00 26.62 34.25
C ALA A 9 -14.93 25.76 33.57
N PHE A 10 -13.85 25.41 34.28
CA PHE A 10 -12.78 24.55 33.81
C PHE A 10 -13.25 23.10 33.58
N ILE A 11 -14.05 22.56 34.50
CA ILE A 11 -14.63 21.20 34.37
C ILE A 11 -15.62 21.13 33.20
N LEU A 12 -16.45 22.19 33.02
CA LEU A 12 -17.38 22.28 31.88
C LEU A 12 -16.61 22.41 30.55
N PHE A 13 -15.53 23.16 30.50
CA PHE A 13 -14.69 23.27 29.32
C PHE A 13 -13.97 21.97 28.99
N LEU A 14 -13.50 21.23 30.00
CA LEU A 14 -12.87 19.92 29.85
C LEU A 14 -13.86 18.86 29.36
N SER A 15 -15.12 18.92 29.79
CA SER A 15 -16.16 17.99 29.30
C SER A 15 -16.61 18.24 27.86
N LEU A 16 -16.48 19.48 27.36
CA LEU A 16 -16.73 19.83 25.95
C LEU A 16 -15.60 19.35 25.02
N LEU A 17 -14.40 19.09 25.55
CA LEU A 17 -13.26 18.60 24.79
C LEU A 17 -13.22 17.07 24.65
N LEU A 18 -14.12 16.34 25.33
CA LEU A 18 -14.26 14.90 25.14
C LEU A 18 -15.09 14.64 23.87
N PRO A 19 -14.49 14.10 22.80
CA PRO A 19 -15.28 13.76 21.63
C PRO A 19 -16.33 12.71 22.01
N PRO A 20 -17.58 12.83 21.50
CA PRO A 20 -18.54 11.78 21.68
C PRO A 20 -17.99 10.50 21.05
N VAL A 21 -17.91 9.43 21.82
CA VAL A 21 -17.56 8.10 21.30
C VAL A 21 -18.75 7.61 20.49
N ILE A 22 -18.76 7.94 19.21
CA ILE A 22 -19.73 7.41 18.26
C ILE A 22 -19.25 6.00 17.93
N PHE A 23 -19.86 4.99 18.54
CA PHE A 23 -19.76 3.62 18.07
C PHE A 23 -20.50 3.52 16.74
N SER A 24 -19.78 3.70 15.64
CA SER A 24 -20.25 3.28 14.33
C SER A 24 -20.26 1.75 14.33
N GLN A 25 -21.44 1.16 14.44
CA GLN A 25 -21.60 -0.26 14.17
C GLN A 25 -21.50 -0.45 12.66
N VAL A 26 -20.32 -0.85 12.20
CA VAL A 26 -20.17 -1.39 10.85
C VAL A 26 -20.90 -2.73 10.86
N VAL A 27 -22.08 -2.76 10.26
CA VAL A 27 -22.76 -4.02 9.93
C VAL A 27 -21.94 -4.62 8.80
N LEU A 28 -21.03 -5.54 9.14
CA LEU A 28 -20.35 -6.39 8.19
C LEU A 28 -21.40 -7.39 7.68
N ASP A 29 -22.02 -7.10 6.55
CA ASP A 29 -22.68 -8.12 5.76
C ASP A 29 -21.64 -9.20 5.43
N LYS A 30 -21.94 -10.45 5.75
CA LYS A 30 -21.04 -11.56 5.41
C LYS A 30 -20.86 -11.56 3.89
N PRO A 31 -19.63 -11.63 3.40
CA PRO A 31 -19.41 -11.67 1.97
C PRO A 31 -20.16 -12.85 1.35
N PRO A 32 -20.63 -12.73 0.12
CA PRO A 32 -21.24 -13.84 -0.62
C PRO A 32 -20.37 -15.09 -0.54
N GLU A 33 -21.00 -16.26 -0.62
CA GLU A 33 -20.28 -17.55 -0.45
C GLU A 33 -19.20 -17.75 -1.53
N GLU A 34 -19.42 -17.17 -2.70
CA GLU A 34 -18.48 -17.15 -3.81
C GLU A 34 -17.21 -16.36 -3.51
N LEU A 35 -17.27 -15.37 -2.61
CA LEU A 35 -16.14 -14.52 -2.22
C LEU A 35 -15.47 -14.95 -0.92
N ARG A 36 -15.88 -16.07 -0.32
CA ARG A 36 -15.19 -16.62 0.85
C ARG A 36 -13.88 -17.28 0.42
N ASP A 37 -12.91 -17.21 1.31
CA ASP A 37 -11.60 -17.86 1.16
C ASP A 37 -10.72 -17.36 -0.01
N ILE A 38 -11.05 -16.19 -0.59
CA ILE A 38 -10.22 -15.53 -1.60
C ILE A 38 -9.38 -14.39 -1.03
N ASP A 39 -9.54 -14.06 0.25
CA ASP A 39 -8.70 -13.04 0.90
C ASP A 39 -7.23 -13.47 0.84
N PRO A 40 -6.31 -12.58 0.45
CA PRO A 40 -4.91 -12.91 0.39
C PRO A 40 -4.36 -13.16 1.79
N ILE A 41 -3.37 -14.04 1.87
CA ILE A 41 -2.58 -14.25 3.07
C ILE A 41 -1.24 -13.55 2.86
N GLU A 42 -0.95 -12.51 3.64
CA GLU A 42 0.30 -11.78 3.50
C GLU A 42 1.50 -12.63 3.93
N HIS A 43 2.47 -12.77 3.03
CA HIS A 43 3.74 -13.47 3.25
C HIS A 43 4.90 -12.47 3.31
N LEU A 44 4.74 -11.42 4.13
CA LEU A 44 5.75 -10.38 4.29
C LEU A 44 7.07 -10.95 4.82
N GLY A 45 8.16 -10.63 4.13
CA GLY A 45 9.50 -11.12 4.45
C GLY A 45 9.85 -12.47 3.80
N ASP A 46 8.90 -13.15 3.18
CA ASP A 46 9.17 -14.38 2.45
C ASP A 46 9.80 -14.07 1.08
N ALA A 47 10.71 -14.96 0.64
CA ALA A 47 11.37 -14.85 -0.65
C ALA A 47 10.68 -15.71 -1.71
N LEU A 48 10.57 -15.16 -2.91
CA LEU A 48 10.07 -15.86 -4.09
C LEU A 48 11.09 -16.87 -4.62
N ASP A 49 10.60 -17.97 -5.17
CA ASP A 49 11.40 -18.87 -6.00
C ASP A 49 11.64 -18.23 -7.38
N LEU A 50 12.77 -17.56 -7.52
CA LEU A 50 13.15 -16.88 -8.76
C LEU A 50 13.47 -17.83 -9.92
N SER A 51 13.50 -19.13 -9.72
CA SER A 51 13.66 -20.15 -10.77
C SER A 51 12.37 -20.46 -11.52
N LEU A 52 11.21 -20.04 -11.01
CA LEU A 52 9.90 -20.23 -11.64
C LEU A 52 9.89 -19.62 -13.05
N ARG A 53 9.39 -20.37 -14.02
CA ARG A 53 9.43 -19.99 -15.43
C ARG A 53 8.10 -19.40 -15.88
N ILE A 54 8.17 -18.22 -16.47
CA ILE A 54 7.03 -17.50 -17.05
C ILE A 54 7.26 -17.29 -18.55
N THR A 55 6.18 -17.18 -19.32
CA THR A 55 6.24 -16.87 -20.74
C THR A 55 5.78 -15.43 -20.96
N LEU A 56 6.68 -14.60 -21.45
CA LEU A 56 6.44 -13.17 -21.69
C LEU A 56 5.54 -12.95 -22.93
N SER A 57 5.05 -11.73 -23.07
CA SER A 57 4.18 -11.30 -24.17
C SER A 57 4.79 -11.41 -25.57
N ASP A 58 6.11 -11.57 -25.68
CA ASP A 58 6.83 -11.85 -26.93
C ASP A 58 7.03 -13.36 -27.18
N SER A 59 6.43 -14.21 -26.36
CA SER A 59 6.54 -15.67 -26.38
C SER A 59 7.89 -16.22 -25.90
N THR A 60 8.76 -15.41 -25.33
CA THR A 60 9.99 -15.91 -24.69
C THR A 60 9.68 -16.46 -23.31
N THR A 61 10.23 -17.63 -22.96
CA THR A 61 10.08 -18.24 -21.64
C THR A 61 11.35 -18.04 -20.84
N VAL A 62 11.22 -17.28 -19.74
CA VAL A 62 12.32 -16.89 -18.86
C VAL A 62 12.06 -17.28 -17.41
N PRO A 63 13.07 -17.45 -16.56
CA PRO A 63 12.88 -17.54 -15.13
C PRO A 63 12.49 -16.17 -14.55
N LEU A 64 11.87 -16.12 -13.39
CA LEU A 64 11.58 -14.87 -12.69
C LEU A 64 12.84 -14.05 -12.41
N SER A 65 13.99 -14.71 -12.21
CA SER A 65 15.28 -14.03 -12.02
C SER A 65 15.60 -13.06 -13.15
N TYR A 66 15.16 -13.33 -14.38
CA TYR A 66 15.31 -12.41 -15.53
C TYR A 66 14.79 -10.99 -15.26
N ILE A 67 13.72 -10.90 -14.48
CA ILE A 67 13.13 -9.61 -14.08
C ILE A 67 13.88 -9.06 -12.88
N PHE A 68 14.10 -9.87 -11.85
CA PHE A 68 14.73 -9.44 -10.59
C PHE A 68 16.23 -9.12 -10.71
N ASP A 69 16.95 -9.75 -11.64
CA ASP A 69 18.38 -9.49 -11.91
C ASP A 69 18.65 -8.06 -12.42
N GLN A 70 17.59 -7.29 -12.74
CA GLN A 70 17.72 -5.88 -13.08
C GLN A 70 17.98 -4.99 -11.85
N GLY A 71 17.82 -5.54 -10.63
CA GLY A 71 18.18 -4.86 -9.39
C GLY A 71 17.21 -3.74 -8.99
N LEU A 72 15.98 -3.76 -9.50
CA LEU A 72 14.93 -2.80 -9.20
C LEU A 72 13.78 -3.46 -8.40
N PRO A 73 13.06 -2.71 -7.56
CA PRO A 73 11.86 -3.21 -6.91
C PRO A 73 10.79 -3.57 -7.92
N VAL A 74 9.99 -4.59 -7.61
CA VAL A 74 8.99 -5.16 -8.53
C VAL A 74 7.60 -5.07 -7.93
N ILE A 75 6.64 -4.54 -8.70
CA ILE A 75 5.21 -4.66 -8.42
C ILE A 75 4.71 -5.94 -9.08
N LEU A 76 4.26 -6.90 -8.29
CA LEU A 76 3.58 -8.11 -8.75
C LEU A 76 2.08 -7.84 -8.80
N ASN A 77 1.50 -8.04 -9.95
CA ASN A 77 0.08 -7.83 -10.22
C ASN A 77 -0.53 -9.09 -10.85
N PRO A 78 -1.03 -10.03 -10.02
CA PRO A 78 -1.75 -11.19 -10.53
C PRO A 78 -3.08 -10.76 -11.16
N VAL A 79 -3.31 -11.16 -12.40
CA VAL A 79 -4.50 -10.80 -13.19
C VAL A 79 -4.93 -12.00 -14.03
N TYR A 80 -6.06 -11.91 -14.74
CA TYR A 80 -6.26 -12.67 -15.96
C TYR A 80 -6.74 -11.71 -17.07
N PHE A 81 -6.25 -11.92 -18.28
CA PHE A 81 -6.30 -10.90 -19.32
C PHE A 81 -7.67 -10.78 -20.00
N GLU A 82 -8.48 -11.82 -19.94
CA GLU A 82 -9.87 -11.83 -20.43
C GLU A 82 -10.89 -11.47 -19.33
N CYS A 83 -10.43 -11.00 -18.18
CA CYS A 83 -11.32 -10.57 -17.09
C CYS A 83 -12.30 -9.48 -17.54
N PRO A 84 -13.61 -9.68 -17.39
CA PRO A 84 -14.58 -8.71 -17.88
C PRO A 84 -14.61 -7.41 -17.05
N MET A 85 -14.18 -7.41 -15.79
CA MET A 85 -14.30 -6.22 -14.94
C MET A 85 -13.17 -5.99 -13.95
N LEU A 86 -12.97 -6.86 -12.95
CA LEU A 86 -12.14 -6.55 -11.76
C LEU A 86 -10.68 -6.28 -12.10
N CYS A 87 -10.06 -7.11 -12.96
CA CYS A 87 -8.67 -6.92 -13.35
C CYS A 87 -8.45 -5.59 -14.06
N SER A 88 -9.42 -5.18 -14.91
CA SER A 88 -9.37 -3.89 -15.57
C SER A 88 -9.47 -2.74 -14.57
N LEU A 89 -10.27 -2.86 -13.51
CA LEU A 89 -10.36 -1.86 -12.45
C LEU A 89 -9.07 -1.75 -11.66
N VAL A 90 -8.46 -2.88 -11.26
CA VAL A 90 -7.16 -2.91 -10.55
C VAL A 90 -6.05 -2.31 -11.43
N MET A 91 -5.97 -2.75 -12.69
CA MET A 91 -4.97 -2.26 -13.64
C MET A 91 -5.10 -0.76 -13.90
N ASN A 92 -6.32 -0.26 -14.07
CA ASN A 92 -6.58 1.17 -14.29
C ASN A 92 -6.30 1.98 -13.02
N GLY A 93 -6.66 1.45 -11.84
CA GLY A 93 -6.33 2.09 -10.57
C GLY A 93 -4.83 2.19 -10.35
N MET A 94 -4.09 1.12 -10.63
CA MET A 94 -2.63 1.13 -10.61
C MET A 94 -2.08 2.15 -11.61
N LEU A 95 -2.53 2.12 -12.87
CA LEU A 95 -2.09 3.03 -13.90
C LEU A 95 -2.29 4.50 -13.52
N ASN A 96 -3.43 4.85 -12.92
CA ASN A 96 -3.71 6.21 -12.46
C ASN A 96 -2.70 6.65 -11.39
N ALA A 97 -2.46 5.81 -10.38
CA ALA A 97 -1.46 6.10 -9.36
C ALA A 97 -0.05 6.27 -9.96
N LEU A 98 0.35 5.37 -10.87
CA LEU A 98 1.67 5.41 -11.50
C LEU A 98 1.92 6.66 -12.35
N ARG A 99 0.87 7.22 -12.95
CA ARG A 99 0.97 8.47 -13.73
C ARG A 99 1.30 9.70 -12.87
N GLU A 100 0.94 9.65 -11.60
CA GLU A 100 1.19 10.74 -10.66
C GLU A 100 2.56 10.63 -9.98
N LEU A 101 3.27 9.49 -10.14
CA LEU A 101 4.59 9.31 -9.58
C LEU A 101 5.65 10.07 -10.39
N ASP A 102 6.69 10.54 -9.69
CA ASP A 102 7.91 11.05 -10.32
C ASP A 102 8.80 9.90 -10.83
N TRP A 103 8.58 8.68 -10.32
CA TRP A 103 9.30 7.47 -10.72
C TRP A 103 8.74 6.86 -12.00
N ASN A 104 9.63 6.27 -12.82
CA ASN A 104 9.32 5.69 -14.11
C ASN A 104 9.47 4.18 -14.12
N ILE A 105 8.55 3.50 -14.80
CA ILE A 105 8.62 2.06 -15.04
C ILE A 105 9.83 1.78 -15.94
N GLY A 106 10.67 0.81 -15.57
CA GLY A 106 11.86 0.42 -16.32
C GLY A 106 13.12 1.21 -15.97
N GLU A 107 13.02 2.24 -15.13
CA GLU A 107 14.14 3.05 -14.66
C GLU A 107 14.28 2.96 -13.14
N ASP A 108 13.17 3.13 -12.42
CA ASP A 108 13.14 3.15 -10.95
C ASP A 108 12.52 1.89 -10.34
N PHE A 109 11.60 1.26 -11.06
CA PHE A 109 10.92 0.02 -10.65
C PHE A 109 10.41 -0.77 -11.86
N LEU A 110 10.03 -2.01 -11.61
CA LEU A 110 9.47 -2.93 -12.59
C LEU A 110 8.07 -3.36 -12.22
N ILE A 111 7.31 -3.82 -13.20
CA ILE A 111 5.98 -4.41 -12.98
C ILE A 111 5.91 -5.77 -13.68
N LEU A 112 5.42 -6.77 -12.97
CA LEU A 112 5.04 -8.06 -13.53
C LEU A 112 3.53 -8.26 -13.39
N SER A 113 2.80 -8.09 -14.50
CA SER A 113 1.41 -8.53 -14.63
C SER A 113 1.39 -9.95 -15.16
N VAL A 114 1.03 -10.90 -14.31
CA VAL A 114 1.05 -12.33 -14.63
C VAL A 114 -0.37 -12.91 -14.59
N SER A 115 -0.73 -13.65 -15.64
CA SER A 115 -2.03 -14.33 -15.69
C SER A 115 -2.13 -15.45 -14.65
N ILE A 116 -3.26 -15.50 -13.94
CA ILE A 116 -3.65 -16.62 -13.07
C ILE A 116 -4.42 -17.71 -13.83
N ASP A 117 -4.81 -17.44 -15.08
CA ASP A 117 -5.45 -18.42 -15.94
C ASP A 117 -4.40 -19.12 -16.84
N HIS A 118 -4.20 -20.41 -16.59
CA HIS A 118 -3.25 -21.22 -17.34
C HIS A 118 -3.66 -21.48 -18.80
N THR A 119 -4.87 -21.15 -19.18
CA THR A 119 -5.37 -21.29 -20.56
C THR A 119 -5.03 -20.09 -21.41
N GLU A 120 -4.71 -18.95 -20.78
CA GLU A 120 -4.30 -17.74 -21.50
C GLU A 120 -2.88 -17.86 -22.08
N GLY A 121 -2.71 -17.38 -23.30
CA GLY A 121 -1.43 -17.42 -24.00
C GLY A 121 -0.78 -16.06 -24.15
N PRO A 122 0.49 -16.04 -24.65
CA PRO A 122 1.27 -14.80 -24.84
C PRO A 122 0.60 -13.78 -25.76
N TYR A 123 -0.29 -14.20 -26.63
CA TYR A 123 -1.06 -13.30 -27.51
C TYR A 123 -1.92 -12.32 -26.69
N LEU A 124 -2.65 -12.84 -25.69
CA LEU A 124 -3.46 -12.01 -24.80
C LEU A 124 -2.59 -11.08 -23.92
N ALA A 125 -1.49 -11.60 -23.41
CA ALA A 125 -0.49 -10.81 -22.70
C ALA A 125 0.02 -9.65 -23.55
N LYS A 126 0.32 -9.89 -24.84
CA LYS A 126 0.78 -8.87 -25.80
C LYS A 126 -0.28 -7.81 -26.10
N ALA A 127 -1.54 -8.23 -26.27
CA ALA A 127 -2.65 -7.31 -26.54
C ALA A 127 -2.85 -6.37 -25.33
N ASN A 128 -2.88 -6.92 -24.11
CA ASN A 128 -2.99 -6.17 -22.88
C ASN A 128 -1.79 -5.21 -22.71
N LYS A 129 -0.55 -5.70 -22.87
CA LYS A 129 0.65 -4.86 -22.81
C LYS A 129 0.51 -3.65 -23.74
N SER A 130 0.18 -3.89 -25.01
CA SER A 130 0.04 -2.82 -26.01
C SER A 130 -1.00 -1.77 -25.59
N ASN A 131 -2.12 -2.20 -25.00
CA ASN A 131 -3.16 -1.29 -24.51
C ASN A 131 -2.65 -0.42 -23.34
N TYR A 132 -2.02 -1.02 -22.32
CA TYR A 132 -1.56 -0.30 -21.14
C TYR A 132 -0.36 0.59 -21.42
N MET A 133 0.54 0.20 -22.32
CA MET A 133 1.66 1.04 -22.77
C MET A 133 1.16 2.33 -23.44
N LYS A 134 0.15 2.25 -24.32
CA LYS A 134 -0.47 3.43 -24.93
C LYS A 134 -1.09 4.37 -23.90
N GLN A 135 -1.67 3.80 -22.86
CA GLN A 135 -2.32 4.59 -21.80
C GLN A 135 -1.30 5.22 -20.84
N TYR A 136 -0.22 4.53 -20.49
CA TYR A 136 0.81 5.06 -19.60
C TYR A 136 1.59 6.21 -20.24
N SER A 137 1.91 6.10 -21.52
CA SER A 137 2.49 7.16 -22.38
C SER A 137 3.78 7.78 -21.87
N ARG A 138 4.63 7.02 -21.15
CA ARG A 138 5.98 7.43 -20.76
C ARG A 138 7.00 6.56 -21.45
N ASP A 139 8.16 7.13 -21.76
CA ASP A 139 9.28 6.44 -22.38
C ASP A 139 9.81 5.30 -21.49
N ASN A 140 10.40 4.28 -22.10
CA ASN A 140 11.02 3.13 -21.47
C ASN A 140 10.07 2.18 -20.68
N ALA A 141 8.80 2.50 -20.51
CA ALA A 141 7.87 1.65 -19.77
C ALA A 141 7.70 0.25 -20.37
N ASP A 142 7.85 0.11 -21.68
CA ASP A 142 7.79 -1.16 -22.40
C ASP A 142 8.91 -2.13 -22.00
N LYS A 143 10.03 -1.63 -21.50
CA LYS A 143 11.17 -2.40 -21.00
C LYS A 143 11.00 -2.85 -19.55
N GLY A 144 10.17 -2.17 -18.75
CA GLY A 144 9.99 -2.43 -17.33
C GLY A 144 8.63 -2.99 -16.94
N TRP A 145 7.64 -2.97 -17.83
CA TRP A 145 6.34 -3.57 -17.55
C TRP A 145 6.17 -4.88 -18.32
N TYR A 146 6.33 -5.98 -17.60
CA TYR A 146 6.21 -7.33 -18.12
C TYR A 146 4.77 -7.83 -18.02
N PHE A 147 4.29 -8.41 -19.09
CA PHE A 147 3.03 -9.15 -19.16
C PHE A 147 3.35 -10.60 -19.47
N ALA A 148 2.91 -11.50 -18.63
CA ALA A 148 3.32 -12.89 -18.70
C ALA A 148 2.16 -13.87 -18.48
N THR A 149 2.33 -15.06 -18.99
CA THR A 149 1.50 -16.24 -18.73
C THR A 149 2.38 -17.36 -18.19
N ALA A 150 1.79 -18.39 -17.61
CA ALA A 150 2.52 -19.55 -17.12
C ALA A 150 1.65 -20.79 -17.13
N ASP A 151 2.27 -21.96 -16.99
CA ASP A 151 1.53 -23.22 -16.78
C ASP A 151 0.87 -23.26 -15.39
N SER A 152 -0.10 -24.16 -15.22
CA SER A 152 -0.88 -24.31 -14.00
C SER A 152 -0.03 -24.54 -12.75
N LEU A 153 1.07 -25.31 -12.87
CA LEU A 153 1.95 -25.59 -11.74
C LEU A 153 2.73 -24.35 -11.31
N THR A 154 3.26 -23.60 -12.27
CA THR A 154 3.97 -22.35 -12.03
C THR A 154 3.05 -21.28 -11.43
N ILE A 155 1.83 -21.14 -11.96
CA ILE A 155 0.79 -20.25 -11.40
C ILE A 155 0.52 -20.61 -9.94
N SER A 156 0.25 -21.91 -9.67
CA SER A 156 -0.02 -22.38 -8.30
C SER A 156 1.13 -22.08 -7.34
N LYS A 157 2.38 -22.33 -7.76
CA LYS A 157 3.56 -22.03 -6.93
C LYS A 157 3.71 -20.53 -6.67
N LEU A 158 3.59 -19.72 -7.71
CA LEU A 158 3.74 -18.27 -7.61
C LEU A 158 2.64 -17.66 -6.72
N THR A 159 1.37 -18.00 -6.99
CA THR A 159 0.24 -17.47 -6.23
C THR A 159 0.26 -17.91 -4.77
N ASN A 160 0.66 -19.16 -4.48
CA ASN A 160 0.87 -19.61 -3.12
C ASN A 160 2.02 -18.85 -2.43
N ALA A 161 3.15 -18.62 -3.13
CA ALA A 161 4.28 -17.90 -2.56
C ALA A 161 3.94 -16.44 -2.23
N ILE A 162 3.13 -15.78 -3.05
CA ILE A 162 2.67 -14.41 -2.80
C ILE A 162 1.35 -14.35 -2.00
N GLY A 163 0.85 -15.48 -1.52
CA GLY A 163 -0.40 -15.57 -0.75
C GLY A 163 -1.64 -15.07 -1.50
N PHE A 164 -1.60 -15.00 -2.81
CA PHE A 164 -2.73 -14.58 -3.65
C PHE A 164 -3.68 -15.74 -3.89
N ARG A 165 -4.95 -15.57 -3.48
CA ARG A 165 -5.97 -16.61 -3.60
C ARG A 165 -6.97 -16.29 -4.70
N PHE A 166 -7.34 -17.32 -5.43
CA PHE A 166 -8.37 -17.24 -6.46
C PHE A 166 -9.09 -18.59 -6.59
N LYS A 167 -10.31 -18.58 -7.07
CA LYS A 167 -11.08 -19.77 -7.36
C LYS A 167 -11.98 -19.54 -8.57
N TRP A 168 -12.19 -20.59 -9.34
CA TRP A 168 -13.18 -20.58 -10.42
C TRP A 168 -14.61 -20.61 -9.85
N VAL A 169 -15.48 -19.74 -10.35
CA VAL A 169 -16.89 -19.66 -9.99
C VAL A 169 -17.73 -20.12 -11.17
N GLU A 170 -18.29 -21.33 -11.07
CA GLU A 170 -19.02 -21.94 -12.16
C GLU A 170 -20.26 -21.13 -12.58
N ALA A 171 -20.93 -20.50 -11.63
CA ALA A 171 -22.14 -19.71 -11.89
C ALA A 171 -21.91 -18.48 -12.77
N SER A 172 -20.77 -17.81 -12.62
CA SER A 172 -20.39 -16.63 -13.41
C SER A 172 -19.42 -16.96 -14.55
N GLN A 173 -18.85 -18.17 -14.58
CA GLN A 173 -17.78 -18.57 -15.52
C GLN A 173 -16.56 -17.63 -15.45
N GLU A 174 -16.17 -17.26 -14.24
CA GLU A 174 -15.08 -16.31 -13.96
C GLU A 174 -14.26 -16.74 -12.77
N TYR A 175 -13.03 -16.22 -12.66
CA TYR A 175 -12.25 -16.35 -11.45
C TYR A 175 -12.65 -15.29 -10.42
N ALA A 176 -13.09 -15.73 -9.24
CA ALA A 176 -13.14 -14.87 -8.07
C ALA A 176 -11.73 -14.76 -7.47
N HIS A 177 -11.25 -13.56 -7.28
CA HIS A 177 -9.93 -13.28 -6.72
C HIS A 177 -9.93 -11.95 -5.96
N SER A 178 -8.93 -11.76 -5.11
CA SER A 178 -8.73 -10.46 -4.44
C SER A 178 -8.17 -9.41 -5.39
N ALA A 179 -8.43 -8.15 -5.10
CA ALA A 179 -7.79 -7.02 -5.75
C ALA A 179 -6.57 -6.59 -4.92
N ALA A 180 -5.36 -6.88 -5.38
CA ALA A 180 -4.14 -6.55 -4.66
C ALA A 180 -2.97 -6.28 -5.61
N LEU A 181 -2.14 -5.31 -5.23
CA LEU A 181 -0.77 -5.14 -5.74
C LEU A 181 0.20 -5.62 -4.67
N ILE A 182 1.19 -6.39 -5.06
CA ILE A 182 2.16 -6.99 -4.15
C ILE A 182 3.54 -6.46 -4.52
N PHE A 183 4.28 -5.98 -3.56
CA PHE A 183 5.58 -5.36 -3.77
C PHE A 183 6.68 -6.30 -3.29
N ALA A 184 7.71 -6.43 -4.10
CA ALA A 184 8.88 -7.25 -3.80
C ALA A 184 10.17 -6.45 -4.00
N SER A 185 11.14 -6.71 -3.13
CA SER A 185 12.49 -6.16 -3.25
C SER A 185 13.22 -6.68 -4.48
N PRO A 186 14.35 -6.06 -4.91
CA PRO A 186 15.16 -6.54 -6.04
C PRO A 186 15.64 -7.99 -5.91
N ILE A 187 15.70 -8.53 -4.70
CA ILE A 187 16.07 -9.93 -4.44
C ILE A 187 14.86 -10.86 -4.27
N GLY A 188 13.64 -10.38 -4.57
CA GLY A 188 12.42 -11.18 -4.54
C GLY A 188 11.79 -11.37 -3.17
N VAL A 189 12.15 -10.57 -2.16
CA VAL A 189 11.50 -10.60 -0.82
C VAL A 189 10.26 -9.75 -0.84
N LEU A 190 9.13 -10.30 -0.38
CA LEU A 190 7.84 -9.61 -0.32
C LEU A 190 7.85 -8.55 0.79
N THR A 191 7.48 -7.32 0.45
CA THR A 191 7.62 -6.17 1.36
C THR A 191 6.30 -5.49 1.71
N ARG A 192 5.33 -5.48 0.79
CA ARG A 192 4.05 -4.78 1.01
C ARG A 192 2.94 -5.35 0.14
N TYR A 193 1.71 -5.21 0.64
CA TYR A 193 0.47 -5.43 -0.10
C TYR A 193 -0.36 -4.15 -0.09
N LEU A 194 -0.92 -3.77 -1.22
CA LEU A 194 -1.94 -2.73 -1.33
C LEU A 194 -3.20 -3.34 -1.93
N TYR A 195 -4.34 -3.11 -1.28
CA TYR A 195 -5.62 -3.75 -1.64
C TYR A 195 -6.59 -2.78 -2.32
N GLY A 196 -7.49 -3.33 -3.13
CA GLY A 196 -8.60 -2.62 -3.74
C GLY A 196 -8.37 -2.23 -5.20
N ILE A 197 -9.21 -1.35 -5.71
CA ILE A 197 -9.25 -0.92 -7.12
C ILE A 197 -8.84 0.53 -7.33
N LYS A 198 -8.51 1.23 -6.25
CA LYS A 198 -7.97 2.60 -6.25
C LYS A 198 -6.74 2.62 -5.38
N PHE A 199 -5.67 3.16 -5.90
CA PHE A 199 -4.41 3.26 -5.19
C PHE A 199 -3.99 4.73 -5.14
N GLU A 200 -3.71 5.20 -3.93
CA GLU A 200 -3.14 6.54 -3.76
C GLU A 200 -1.68 6.52 -4.21
N SER A 201 -1.29 7.49 -5.04
CA SER A 201 0.08 7.60 -5.55
C SER A 201 1.13 7.61 -4.43
N PHE A 202 0.83 8.31 -3.32
CA PHE A 202 1.68 8.32 -2.12
C PHE A 202 1.84 6.93 -1.50
N SER A 203 0.78 6.11 -1.45
CA SER A 203 0.85 4.74 -0.93
C SER A 203 1.70 3.83 -1.82
N VAL A 204 1.56 3.95 -3.13
CA VAL A 204 2.37 3.20 -4.11
C VAL A 204 3.85 3.61 -4.01
N MET A 205 4.14 4.91 -3.91
CA MET A 205 5.50 5.42 -3.75
C MET A 205 6.16 4.87 -2.47
N ASN A 206 5.47 4.92 -1.34
CA ASN A 206 6.00 4.39 -0.08
C ASN A 206 6.25 2.88 -0.16
N ALA A 207 5.34 2.12 -0.77
CA ALA A 207 5.51 0.68 -0.97
C ALA A 207 6.73 0.37 -1.86
N LEU A 208 6.98 1.19 -2.90
CA LEU A 208 8.17 1.09 -3.74
C LEU A 208 9.46 1.44 -2.99
N TYR A 209 9.44 2.47 -2.12
CA TYR A 209 10.59 2.79 -1.25
C TYR A 209 10.90 1.64 -0.29
N GLU A 210 9.88 1.03 0.34
CA GLU A 210 10.06 -0.14 1.19
C GLU A 210 10.65 -1.33 0.40
N ALA A 211 10.21 -1.52 -0.84
CA ALA A 211 10.68 -2.59 -1.71
C ALA A 211 12.11 -2.36 -2.22
N ALA A 212 12.55 -1.12 -2.40
CA ALA A 212 13.87 -0.77 -2.93
C ALA A 212 15.05 -1.12 -1.99
N ASP A 213 14.83 -1.91 -0.95
CA ASP A 213 15.82 -2.47 -0.01
C ASP A 213 16.81 -1.45 0.59
N GLY A 214 16.50 -0.94 1.75
CA GLY A 214 17.38 -0.10 2.56
C GLY A 214 17.63 1.31 2.04
N LYS A 215 17.15 1.68 0.88
CA LYS A 215 16.96 3.08 0.49
C LYS A 215 15.64 3.61 1.04
N ILE A 216 15.26 3.11 2.21
CA ILE A 216 14.22 3.76 3.02
C ILE A 216 14.77 5.14 3.34
N GLY A 217 14.12 6.09 2.77
CA GLY A 217 14.42 7.47 2.68
C GLY A 217 15.20 8.13 3.83
N THR A 218 15.53 9.39 3.64
CA THR A 218 16.18 10.27 4.62
C THR A 218 15.51 10.19 6.00
N THR A 219 16.15 10.69 7.04
CA THR A 219 15.57 10.80 8.39
C THR A 219 14.21 11.50 8.37
N THR A 220 14.01 12.41 7.41
CA THR A 220 12.73 13.11 7.18
C THR A 220 11.63 12.15 6.72
N ASP A 221 11.93 11.21 5.83
CA ASP A 221 10.95 10.22 5.35
C ASP A 221 10.56 9.24 6.45
N ARG A 222 11.51 8.86 7.34
CA ARG A 222 11.21 8.04 8.53
C ARG A 222 10.29 8.76 9.51
N VAL A 223 10.46 10.08 9.70
CA VAL A 223 9.57 10.88 10.55
C VAL A 223 8.19 11.01 9.91
N LEU A 224 8.12 11.22 8.59
CA LEU A 224 6.85 11.23 7.86
C LEU A 224 6.16 9.86 7.95
N MET A 225 6.88 8.75 7.74
CA MET A 225 6.33 7.40 7.89
C MET A 225 5.87 7.07 9.32
N TYR A 226 6.50 7.65 10.35
CA TYR A 226 6.01 7.53 11.72
C TYR A 226 4.64 8.22 11.92
N CYS A 227 4.41 9.32 11.20
CA CYS A 227 3.12 10.03 11.23
C CYS A 227 2.06 9.39 10.34
N PHE A 228 2.47 8.56 9.36
CA PHE A 228 1.58 7.86 8.45
C PHE A 228 1.77 6.36 8.62
N SER A 229 0.72 5.65 8.96
CA SER A 229 0.71 4.19 9.10
C SER A 229 -0.15 3.59 8.01
N TYR A 230 0.26 2.47 7.46
CA TYR A 230 -0.58 1.69 6.57
C TYR A 230 -1.79 1.17 7.34
N ASP A 231 -2.98 1.45 6.84
CA ASP A 231 -4.23 0.92 7.36
C ASP A 231 -4.80 -0.11 6.38
N PRO A 232 -4.79 -1.40 6.73
CA PRO A 232 -5.33 -2.46 5.87
C PRO A 232 -6.80 -2.27 5.51
N ASN A 233 -7.60 -1.63 6.39
CA ASN A 233 -9.03 -1.43 6.14
C ASN A 233 -9.30 -0.30 5.14
N SER A 234 -8.46 0.72 5.10
CA SER A 234 -8.57 1.82 4.13
C SER A 234 -7.70 1.60 2.90
N ASN A 235 -6.89 0.55 2.88
CA ASN A 235 -5.93 0.21 1.82
C ASN A 235 -5.03 1.39 1.42
N SER A 236 -4.60 2.17 2.38
CA SER A 236 -3.79 3.37 2.16
C SER A 236 -2.92 3.71 3.37
N TYR A 237 -1.90 4.53 3.16
CA TYR A 237 -1.16 5.17 4.24
C TYR A 237 -1.98 6.34 4.77
N VAL A 238 -2.59 6.15 5.93
CA VAL A 238 -3.39 7.19 6.59
C VAL A 238 -2.57 7.90 7.66
N PRO A 239 -2.80 9.21 7.85
CA PRO A 239 -2.17 9.89 8.96
C PRO A 239 -2.66 9.28 10.28
N VAL A 240 -1.73 8.82 11.10
CA VAL A 240 -2.04 8.34 12.43
C VAL A 240 -2.33 9.57 13.30
N ALA A 241 -3.60 9.98 13.29
CA ALA A 241 -4.07 11.16 14.04
C ALA A 241 -3.60 11.12 15.50
N PHE A 242 -3.56 9.92 16.09
CA PHE A 242 -3.07 9.71 17.46
C PHE A 242 -1.58 10.03 17.64
N ASN A 243 -0.73 9.73 16.67
CA ASN A 243 0.70 10.05 16.73
C ASN A 243 0.95 11.56 16.53
N ILE A 244 0.20 12.18 15.61
CA ILE A 244 0.23 13.63 15.40
C ILE A 244 -0.24 14.35 16.67
N MET A 245 -1.32 13.88 17.30
CA MET A 245 -1.82 14.43 18.56
C MET A 245 -0.81 14.26 19.71
N LYS A 246 -0.10 13.14 19.80
CA LYS A 246 0.96 12.94 20.83
C LYS A 246 2.09 13.95 20.65
N VAL A 247 2.60 14.11 19.44
CA VAL A 247 3.68 15.08 19.14
C VAL A 247 3.21 16.50 19.39
N GLY A 248 2.02 16.88 18.91
CA GLY A 248 1.43 18.19 19.15
C GLY A 248 1.18 18.45 20.63
N GLY A 249 0.65 17.48 21.36
CA GLY A 249 0.44 17.57 22.80
C GLY A 249 1.73 17.73 23.59
N LEU A 250 2.81 17.03 23.20
CA LEU A 250 4.13 17.17 23.83
C LEU A 250 4.69 18.58 23.63
N ILE A 251 4.61 19.12 22.42
CA ILE A 251 5.06 20.49 22.10
C ILE A 251 4.29 21.51 22.93
N ILE A 252 2.96 21.38 23.03
CA ILE A 252 2.13 22.28 23.85
C ILE A 252 2.52 22.18 25.32
N MET A 253 2.71 20.96 25.84
CA MET A 253 3.08 20.73 27.23
C MET A 253 4.43 21.35 27.57
N ILE A 254 5.45 21.20 26.73
CA ILE A 254 6.77 21.82 26.90
C ILE A 254 6.68 23.35 26.83
N SER A 255 5.93 23.89 25.85
CA SER A 255 5.75 25.33 25.68
C SER A 255 5.07 25.96 26.88
N LEU A 256 3.99 25.31 27.35
CA LEU A 256 3.25 25.82 28.53
C LEU A 256 4.06 25.68 29.81
N GLY A 257 4.81 24.59 29.99
CA GLY A 257 5.70 24.37 31.14
C GLY A 257 6.82 25.38 31.17
N THR A 258 7.47 25.70 30.07
CA THR A 258 8.50 26.72 29.97
C THR A 258 7.94 28.11 30.26
N LEU A 259 6.78 28.45 29.68
CA LEU A 259 6.14 29.75 29.93
C LEU A 259 5.80 29.93 31.42
N LEU A 260 5.18 28.95 32.05
CA LEU A 260 4.82 28.98 33.46
C LEU A 260 6.06 29.06 34.36
N SER A 261 7.12 28.32 34.03
CA SER A 261 8.41 28.37 34.77
C SER A 261 9.04 29.75 34.69
N VAL A 262 9.06 30.35 33.50
CA VAL A 262 9.59 31.72 33.32
C VAL A 262 8.77 32.74 34.10
N LEU A 263 7.45 32.66 34.04
CA LEU A 263 6.56 33.56 34.77
C LEU A 263 6.75 33.42 36.31
N TRP A 264 6.86 32.16 36.78
CA TRP A 264 7.10 31.89 38.20
C TRP A 264 8.45 32.44 38.68
N LEU A 265 9.51 32.23 37.92
CA LEU A 265 10.85 32.75 38.23
C LEU A 265 10.88 34.31 38.23
N ARG A 266 10.22 34.93 37.27
CA ARG A 266 10.08 36.40 37.22
C ARG A 266 9.33 36.94 38.44
N ASN A 267 8.22 36.29 38.83
CA ASN A 267 7.42 36.70 39.99
C ASN A 267 8.20 36.54 41.32
N LYS A 268 9.01 35.47 41.44
CA LYS A 268 9.83 35.22 42.60
C LYS A 268 10.93 36.29 42.77
N ASN A 269 11.50 36.76 41.65
CA ASN A 269 12.53 37.82 41.69
C ASN A 269 11.93 39.19 42.03
N HIS A 270 10.64 39.44 41.75
CA HIS A 270 9.97 40.68 42.18
C HIS A 270 9.61 40.66 43.68
N ALA A 271 9.32 39.52 44.26
CA ALA A 271 8.96 39.39 45.68
C ALA A 271 10.17 39.45 46.63
N SER A 272 11.40 39.41 46.11
CA SER A 272 12.62 39.52 46.94
C SER A 272 13.20 40.95 47.02
N PHE A 273 12.50 41.97 46.46
CA PHE A 273 12.88 43.37 46.47
C PHE A 273 11.94 44.25 47.33
N GLU A 274 10.95 43.69 48.01
CA GLU A 274 10.17 44.33 49.08
C GLU A 274 10.63 43.77 50.46
#